data_783adaa66116b67b4191bf1013d5cf79
#
_entry.id   783adaa66116b67b4191bf1013d5cf79
#
_cell.length_a   1.000
_cell.length_b   1.000
_cell.length_c   1.000
_cell.angle_alpha   90.00
_cell.angle_beta   90.00
_cell.angle_gamma   90.00
#
_symmetry.space_group_name_H-M   'P 1'
#
loop_
_entity.id
_entity.type
_entity.pdbx_description
1 polymer ?
#
loop_
_entity_poly.entity_id
_entity_poly.type
_entity_poly.pdbx_seq_one_letter_code
_entity_poly.pdbx_strand_id
1 'polypeptide(L)'
;DIEKANEIFLKNLGYIPDLFSYPFGEYSKFMKDYISKNFKLSFGQHSGVIDVNKDKFELPRFPINEKYGEIKRFRSIINYFPLEYKSLKPEEKKLKKEDNPPIFSVEFFENQKNLNNINCYSNEGGVWEKSKIKFNESKLSIEFREPFLPRRGRINCSLNDDGKWRWFGTQFIVNKN
;
A
#
# COMPACT_ATOMS: atom_id res chain seq x y z
N ASP A 1 -4.27 6.73 -23.23
CA ASP A 1 -2.81 6.52 -23.07
C ASP A 1 -2.44 5.02 -22.99
N ILE A 2 -3.16 4.19 -22.21
CA ILE A 2 -2.85 2.77 -22.03
C ILE A 2 -3.04 2.00 -23.33
N GLU A 3 -4.14 2.20 -24.05
CA GLU A 3 -4.40 1.54 -25.35
C GLU A 3 -3.29 1.86 -26.34
N LYS A 4 -2.92 3.14 -26.46
CA LYS A 4 -1.81 3.56 -27.32
C LYS A 4 -0.47 2.93 -26.92
N ALA A 5 -0.21 2.80 -25.62
CA ALA A 5 0.97 2.10 -25.13
C ALA A 5 0.94 0.62 -25.53
N ASN A 6 -0.20 -0.06 -25.38
CA ASN A 6 -0.36 -1.46 -25.79
C ASN A 6 -0.16 -1.66 -27.29
N GLU A 7 -0.66 -0.76 -28.12
CA GLU A 7 -0.41 -0.77 -29.58
C GLU A 7 1.09 -0.66 -29.90
N ILE A 8 1.81 0.22 -29.20
CA ILE A 8 3.26 0.39 -29.35
C ILE A 8 4.01 -0.88 -28.92
N PHE A 9 3.62 -1.49 -27.80
CA PHE A 9 4.19 -2.75 -27.34
C PHE A 9 3.96 -3.86 -28.37
N LEU A 10 2.73 -4.03 -28.84
CA LEU A 10 2.38 -5.04 -29.81
C LEU A 10 3.17 -4.86 -31.12
N LYS A 11 3.27 -3.61 -31.61
CA LYS A 11 4.00 -3.28 -32.84
C LYS A 11 5.49 -3.57 -32.73
N ASN A 12 6.13 -3.23 -31.61
CA ASN A 12 7.58 -3.31 -31.49
C ASN A 12 8.10 -4.60 -30.87
N LEU A 13 7.30 -5.25 -30.01
CA LEU A 13 7.71 -6.43 -29.24
C LEU A 13 6.88 -7.68 -29.56
N GLY A 14 5.78 -7.55 -30.30
CA GLY A 14 4.92 -8.66 -30.69
C GLY A 14 3.98 -9.17 -29.59
N TYR A 15 3.87 -8.48 -28.47
CA TYR A 15 2.96 -8.84 -27.37
C TYR A 15 2.46 -7.59 -26.62
N ILE A 16 1.36 -7.76 -25.89
CA ILE A 16 0.82 -6.76 -24.95
C ILE A 16 1.23 -7.17 -23.53
N PRO A 17 1.79 -6.27 -22.72
CA PRO A 17 2.17 -6.58 -21.34
C PRO A 17 0.98 -7.02 -20.48
N ASP A 18 1.18 -8.05 -19.68
CA ASP A 18 0.19 -8.56 -18.73
C ASP A 18 0.21 -7.83 -17.38
N LEU A 19 1.28 -7.08 -17.13
CA LEU A 19 1.54 -6.42 -15.85
C LEU A 19 1.50 -4.91 -16.01
N PHE A 20 0.94 -4.23 -15.03
CA PHE A 20 0.87 -2.78 -15.00
C PHE A 20 1.53 -2.22 -13.75
N SER A 21 2.22 -1.09 -13.86
CA SER A 21 2.72 -0.34 -12.71
C SER A 21 2.16 1.06 -12.77
N TYR A 22 1.40 1.43 -11.74
CA TYR A 22 0.83 2.79 -11.67
C TYR A 22 1.94 3.83 -11.68
N PRO A 23 1.88 4.84 -12.57
CA PRO A 23 2.81 5.96 -12.56
C PRO A 23 2.84 6.59 -11.16
N PHE A 24 4.02 6.69 -10.57
CA PHE A 24 4.22 7.15 -9.17
C PHE A 24 3.48 6.32 -8.10
N GLY A 25 2.87 5.19 -8.46
CA GLY A 25 2.01 4.40 -7.59
C GLY A 25 0.67 5.08 -7.29
N GLU A 26 0.26 6.04 -8.11
CA GLU A 26 -0.94 6.85 -7.89
C GLU A 26 -2.10 6.30 -8.72
N TYR A 27 -3.22 5.99 -8.07
CA TYR A 27 -4.43 5.48 -8.70
C TYR A 27 -5.67 5.83 -7.90
N SER A 28 -6.79 5.96 -8.60
CA SER A 28 -8.13 5.99 -8.02
C SER A 28 -8.78 4.62 -8.15
N LYS A 29 -9.88 4.41 -7.44
CA LYS A 29 -10.69 3.18 -7.62
C LYS A 29 -11.11 3.01 -9.07
N PHE A 30 -11.56 4.08 -9.73
CA PHE A 30 -11.93 4.05 -11.16
C PHE A 30 -10.77 3.55 -12.05
N MET A 31 -9.56 4.06 -11.84
CA MET A 31 -8.39 3.61 -12.60
C MET A 31 -8.07 2.14 -12.32
N LYS A 32 -8.13 1.73 -11.05
CA LYS A 32 -7.92 0.33 -10.66
C LYS A 32 -8.93 -0.60 -11.31
N ASP A 33 -10.19 -0.23 -11.35
CA ASP A 33 -11.26 -1.00 -12.00
C ASP A 33 -11.03 -1.14 -13.52
N TYR A 34 -10.49 -0.10 -14.17
CA TYR A 34 -10.09 -0.20 -15.58
C TYR A 34 -8.90 -1.13 -15.77
N ILE A 35 -7.86 -0.99 -14.96
CA ILE A 35 -6.64 -1.83 -15.02
C ILE A 35 -6.97 -3.30 -14.77
N SER A 36 -7.88 -3.60 -13.84
CA SER A 36 -8.28 -4.97 -13.52
C SER A 36 -8.93 -5.74 -14.69
N LYS A 37 -9.49 -5.02 -15.65
CA LYS A 37 -10.10 -5.60 -16.85
C LYS A 37 -9.10 -5.83 -17.99
N ASN A 38 -7.92 -5.20 -17.94
CA ASN A 38 -6.98 -5.16 -19.05
C ASN A 38 -5.62 -5.79 -18.73
N PHE A 39 -5.31 -6.02 -17.44
CA PHE A 39 -4.05 -6.59 -16.99
C PHE A 39 -4.27 -7.72 -15.99
N LYS A 40 -3.30 -8.58 -15.83
CA LYS A 40 -3.35 -9.70 -14.85
C LYS A 40 -3.04 -9.24 -13.43
N LEU A 41 -2.11 -8.29 -13.29
CA LEU A 41 -1.64 -7.75 -12.00
C LEU A 41 -1.28 -6.28 -12.17
N SER A 42 -1.36 -5.50 -11.07
CA SER A 42 -0.78 -4.17 -11.06
C SER A 42 -0.11 -3.81 -9.73
N PHE A 43 0.89 -2.91 -9.81
CA PHE A 43 1.77 -2.55 -8.71
C PHE A 43 1.63 -1.08 -8.35
N GLY A 44 1.40 -0.83 -7.05
CA GLY A 44 1.55 0.50 -6.44
C GLY A 44 3.00 0.85 -6.12
N GLN A 45 3.20 1.87 -5.27
CA GLN A 45 4.53 2.25 -4.72
C GLN A 45 4.55 2.28 -3.18
N HIS A 46 3.55 1.74 -2.54
CA HIS A 46 3.57 1.54 -1.10
C HIS A 46 4.42 0.33 -0.74
N SER A 47 5.11 0.41 0.39
CA SER A 47 5.93 -0.69 0.88
C SER A 47 5.05 -1.78 1.49
N GLY A 48 5.36 -3.04 1.20
CA GLY A 48 4.60 -4.15 1.76
C GLY A 48 5.04 -5.49 1.18
N VAL A 49 4.58 -6.55 1.80
CA VAL A 49 4.74 -7.91 1.30
C VAL A 49 3.51 -8.29 0.49
N ILE A 50 3.72 -8.92 -0.64
CA ILE A 50 2.63 -9.41 -1.48
C ILE A 50 1.92 -10.56 -0.73
N ASP A 51 0.61 -10.41 -0.60
CA ASP A 51 -0.28 -11.43 -0.08
C ASP A 51 -1.16 -11.94 -1.23
N VAL A 52 -1.12 -13.23 -1.49
CA VAL A 52 -1.85 -13.87 -2.59
C VAL A 52 -3.37 -13.78 -2.45
N ASN A 53 -3.85 -13.51 -1.23
CA ASN A 53 -5.27 -13.36 -0.91
C ASN A 53 -5.77 -11.91 -1.02
N LYS A 54 -4.89 -10.97 -1.40
CA LYS A 54 -5.22 -9.55 -1.52
C LYS A 54 -5.51 -9.14 -2.95
N ASP A 55 -5.91 -7.88 -3.09
CA ASP A 55 -6.21 -7.28 -4.38
C ASP A 55 -4.98 -7.29 -5.28
N LYS A 56 -5.07 -8.03 -6.38
CA LYS A 56 -4.01 -8.17 -7.38
C LYS A 56 -3.70 -6.88 -8.14
N PHE A 57 -4.54 -5.88 -7.96
CA PHE A 57 -4.45 -4.61 -8.68
C PHE A 57 -3.97 -3.44 -7.83
N GLU A 58 -3.42 -3.74 -6.64
CA GLU A 58 -2.73 -2.77 -5.78
C GLU A 58 -1.55 -3.41 -5.04
N LEU A 59 -0.79 -4.26 -5.72
CA LEU A 59 0.31 -4.99 -5.13
C LEU A 59 1.41 -4.03 -4.61
N PRO A 60 1.90 -4.26 -3.39
CA PRO A 60 2.99 -3.48 -2.83
C PRO A 60 4.34 -3.86 -3.42
N ARG A 61 5.35 -3.03 -3.18
CA ARG A 61 6.75 -3.31 -3.51
C ARG A 61 7.70 -2.56 -2.60
N PHE A 62 8.78 -3.18 -2.18
CA PHE A 62 9.84 -2.49 -1.47
C PHE A 62 10.77 -1.78 -2.45
N PRO A 63 11.08 -0.50 -2.24
CA PRO A 63 12.07 0.20 -3.08
C PRO A 63 13.48 -0.33 -2.79
N ILE A 64 14.22 -0.61 -3.87
CA ILE A 64 15.64 -0.96 -3.85
C ILE A 64 16.35 0.08 -4.72
N ASN A 65 16.96 1.06 -4.08
CA ASN A 65 17.72 2.13 -4.71
C ASN A 65 18.93 2.47 -3.83
N GLU A 66 19.71 3.46 -4.18
CA GLU A 66 20.93 3.88 -3.44
C GLU A 66 20.67 4.07 -1.94
N LYS A 67 19.56 4.71 -1.58
CA LYS A 67 19.18 4.95 -0.17
C LYS A 67 18.69 3.70 0.55
N TYR A 68 18.03 2.77 -0.18
CA TYR A 68 17.33 1.62 0.39
C TYR A 68 17.87 0.28 -0.09
N GLY A 69 19.03 0.27 -0.79
CA GLY A 69 19.66 -0.92 -1.37
C GLY A 69 20.68 -1.63 -0.48
N GLU A 70 20.77 -1.26 0.80
CA GLU A 70 21.72 -1.92 1.72
C GLU A 70 21.40 -3.41 1.86
N ILE A 71 22.46 -4.24 1.81
CA ILE A 71 22.33 -5.71 1.85
C ILE A 71 21.65 -6.22 3.13
N LYS A 72 21.86 -5.54 4.28
CA LYS A 72 21.19 -5.88 5.53
C LYS A 72 19.67 -5.70 5.41
N ARG A 73 19.24 -4.56 4.85
CA ARG A 73 17.85 -4.28 4.61
C ARG A 73 17.24 -5.26 3.60
N PHE A 74 17.94 -5.55 2.51
CA PHE A 74 17.51 -6.54 1.52
C PHE A 74 17.27 -7.89 2.17
N ARG A 75 18.23 -8.41 2.95
CA ARG A 75 18.08 -9.66 3.70
C ARG A 75 16.89 -9.65 4.66
N SER A 76 16.57 -8.52 5.25
CA SER A 76 15.39 -8.41 6.11
C SER A 76 14.09 -8.51 5.33
N ILE A 77 13.94 -7.70 4.27
CA ILE A 77 12.67 -7.61 3.53
C ILE A 77 12.31 -8.88 2.77
N ILE A 78 13.28 -9.65 2.28
CA ILE A 78 13.02 -10.96 1.61
C ILE A 78 12.52 -12.04 2.59
N ASN A 79 12.67 -11.81 3.89
CA ASN A 79 12.21 -12.70 4.95
C ASN A 79 10.94 -12.19 5.65
N TYR A 80 10.33 -11.10 5.17
CA TYR A 80 9.09 -10.60 5.73
C TYR A 80 7.90 -11.41 5.21
N PHE A 81 6.91 -11.54 6.07
CA PHE A 81 5.63 -12.16 5.77
C PHE A 81 4.55 -11.09 5.61
N PRO A 82 3.47 -11.36 4.86
CA PRO A 82 2.35 -10.45 4.83
C PRO A 82 1.71 -10.36 6.22
N LEU A 83 1.35 -9.16 6.63
CA LEU A 83 0.45 -8.94 7.75
C LEU A 83 -0.97 -9.00 7.19
N GLU A 84 -1.57 -10.18 7.32
CA GLU A 84 -2.86 -10.48 6.73
C GLU A 84 -3.98 -9.71 7.42
N TYR A 85 -4.93 -9.21 6.66
CA TYR A 85 -6.11 -8.52 7.15
C TYR A 85 -7.34 -8.86 6.29
N LYS A 86 -8.52 -8.76 6.86
CA LYS A 86 -9.81 -9.05 6.20
C LYS A 86 -10.24 -7.88 5.31
N SER A 87 -10.14 -6.64 5.85
CA SER A 87 -10.53 -5.43 5.12
C SER A 87 -9.67 -4.24 5.51
N LEU A 88 -9.55 -3.27 4.59
CA LEU A 88 -8.88 -1.99 4.80
C LEU A 88 -9.75 -0.86 4.25
N LYS A 89 -9.99 0.16 5.06
CA LYS A 89 -10.80 1.32 4.69
C LYS A 89 -9.97 2.62 4.85
N PRO A 90 -10.20 3.62 4.01
CA PRO A 90 -11.07 3.63 2.84
C PRO A 90 -10.50 2.84 1.66
N GLU A 91 -11.38 2.31 0.81
CA GLU A 91 -10.98 1.64 -0.44
C GLU A 91 -10.48 2.63 -1.48
N GLU A 92 -11.11 3.82 -1.55
CA GLU A 92 -10.64 4.89 -2.43
C GLU A 92 -9.32 5.45 -1.90
N LYS A 93 -8.29 5.40 -2.74
CA LYS A 93 -6.95 5.88 -2.37
C LYS A 93 -6.74 7.35 -2.73
N LYS A 94 -7.56 7.91 -3.61
CA LYS A 94 -7.52 9.32 -3.97
C LYS A 94 -8.41 10.12 -3.04
N LEU A 95 -7.79 10.81 -2.08
CA LEU A 95 -8.51 11.61 -1.09
C LEU A 95 -8.99 12.94 -1.69
N LYS A 96 -10.22 13.28 -1.39
CA LYS A 96 -10.71 14.65 -1.53
C LYS A 96 -10.20 15.50 -0.37
N LYS A 97 -10.33 16.81 -0.47
CA LYS A 97 -9.87 17.74 0.57
C LYS A 97 -10.60 17.51 1.90
N GLU A 98 -11.90 17.31 1.82
CA GLU A 98 -12.78 17.04 2.98
C GLU A 98 -12.53 15.67 3.62
N ASP A 99 -11.95 14.73 2.88
CA ASP A 99 -11.64 13.37 3.36
C ASP A 99 -10.19 13.22 3.84
N ASN A 100 -9.45 14.32 3.99
CA ASN A 100 -8.05 14.31 4.42
C ASN A 100 -7.87 14.98 5.79
N PRO A 101 -7.47 14.27 6.84
CA PRO A 101 -7.05 12.87 6.83
C PRO A 101 -8.23 11.88 6.73
N PRO A 102 -7.99 10.68 6.17
CA PRO A 102 -9.05 9.70 6.00
C PRO A 102 -9.46 9.04 7.31
N ILE A 103 -10.69 8.57 7.40
CA ILE A 103 -11.10 7.64 8.46
C ILE A 103 -10.50 6.26 8.13
N PHE A 104 -9.31 6.01 8.68
CA PHE A 104 -8.55 4.79 8.38
C PHE A 104 -8.84 3.68 9.36
N SER A 105 -9.10 2.49 8.84
CA SER A 105 -9.20 1.29 9.66
C SER A 105 -8.78 0.03 8.91
N VAL A 106 -8.28 -0.94 9.66
CA VAL A 106 -7.94 -2.29 9.20
C VAL A 106 -8.62 -3.30 10.10
N GLU A 107 -9.34 -4.24 9.51
CA GLU A 107 -9.96 -5.37 10.20
C GLU A 107 -9.10 -6.61 9.97
N PHE A 108 -8.56 -7.18 11.02
CA PHE A 108 -7.76 -8.40 10.97
C PHE A 108 -8.65 -9.63 11.09
N PHE A 109 -8.10 -10.78 10.71
CA PHE A 109 -8.74 -12.06 10.97
C PHE A 109 -8.70 -12.37 12.47
N GLU A 110 -9.73 -13.02 13.01
CA GLU A 110 -9.84 -13.35 14.43
C GLU A 110 -8.70 -14.25 14.94
N ASN A 111 -8.14 -15.08 14.06
CA ASN A 111 -7.01 -15.95 14.37
C ASN A 111 -5.64 -15.25 14.30
N GLN A 112 -5.56 -13.97 13.94
CA GLN A 112 -4.30 -13.23 13.92
C GLN A 112 -3.82 -12.99 15.35
N LYS A 113 -2.67 -13.60 15.67
CA LYS A 113 -2.06 -13.49 17.00
C LYS A 113 -1.23 -12.22 17.14
N ASN A 114 -0.90 -11.91 18.39
CA ASN A 114 0.08 -10.86 18.75
C ASN A 114 -0.25 -9.45 18.26
N LEU A 115 -1.51 -9.13 17.92
CA LEU A 115 -1.91 -7.80 17.44
C LEU A 115 -1.52 -6.65 18.38
N ASN A 116 -1.37 -6.92 19.67
CA ASN A 116 -0.90 -5.93 20.65
C ASN A 116 0.53 -5.45 20.39
N ASN A 117 1.32 -6.21 19.61
CA ASN A 117 2.69 -5.87 19.26
C ASN A 117 2.79 -5.13 17.92
N ILE A 118 1.66 -4.80 17.30
CA ILE A 118 1.66 -4.06 16.03
C ILE A 118 2.16 -2.64 16.24
N ASN A 119 2.98 -2.18 15.32
CA ASN A 119 3.41 -0.80 15.25
C ASN A 119 3.07 -0.24 13.87
N CYS A 120 2.40 0.89 13.86
CA CYS A 120 2.11 1.64 12.63
C CYS A 120 2.87 2.96 12.65
N TYR A 121 3.31 3.37 11.47
CA TYR A 121 3.92 4.67 11.21
C TYR A 121 3.21 5.32 10.04
N SER A 122 3.02 6.61 10.09
CA SER A 122 2.38 7.40 9.07
C SER A 122 3.10 8.73 8.86
N ASN A 123 2.91 9.35 7.70
CA ASN A 123 3.61 10.58 7.33
C ASN A 123 2.68 11.78 7.17
N GLU A 124 1.62 11.86 7.96
CA GLU A 124 0.80 13.07 8.06
C GLU A 124 1.65 14.28 8.47
N GLY A 125 1.27 15.47 8.03
CA GLY A 125 2.10 16.67 8.22
C GLY A 125 3.49 16.61 7.56
N GLY A 126 3.77 15.57 6.74
CA GLY A 126 5.05 15.37 6.03
C GLY A 126 6.14 14.70 6.83
N VAL A 127 5.92 14.35 8.10
CA VAL A 127 6.91 13.72 8.98
C VAL A 127 6.49 12.30 9.33
N TRP A 128 7.43 11.35 9.18
CA TRP A 128 7.21 9.97 9.61
C TRP A 128 7.30 9.85 11.12
N GLU A 129 6.18 9.49 11.72
CA GLU A 129 6.09 9.24 13.17
C GLU A 129 5.27 8.00 13.47
N LYS A 130 5.42 7.50 14.69
CA LYS A 130 4.60 6.40 15.19
C LYS A 130 3.14 6.87 15.30
N SER A 131 2.25 6.14 14.65
CA SER A 131 0.83 6.46 14.63
C SER A 131 0.16 6.15 15.97
N LYS A 132 -0.79 6.97 16.36
CA LYS A 132 -1.69 6.68 17.50
C LYS A 132 -2.75 5.71 17.02
N ILE A 133 -2.61 4.45 17.44
CA ILE A 133 -3.53 3.37 17.07
C ILE A 133 -4.55 3.11 18.18
N LYS A 134 -5.76 2.74 17.78
CA LYS A 134 -6.82 2.26 18.67
C LYS A 134 -7.31 0.92 18.16
N PHE A 135 -7.55 0.00 19.07
CA PHE A 135 -8.16 -1.30 18.78
C PHE A 135 -9.59 -1.33 19.32
N ASN A 136 -10.49 -1.92 18.54
CA ASN A 136 -11.78 -2.40 18.95
C ASN A 136 -11.90 -3.84 18.42
N GLU A 137 -11.76 -4.82 19.31
CA GLU A 137 -11.66 -6.25 18.94
C GLU A 137 -10.54 -6.50 17.93
N SER A 138 -10.88 -6.96 16.72
CA SER A 138 -9.94 -7.24 15.61
C SER A 138 -9.70 -6.03 14.70
N LYS A 139 -10.33 -4.88 14.99
CA LYS A 139 -10.27 -3.69 14.14
C LYS A 139 -9.30 -2.65 14.71
N LEU A 140 -8.26 -2.36 13.96
CA LEU A 140 -7.32 -1.27 14.21
C LEU A 140 -7.81 0.00 13.49
N SER A 141 -7.75 1.14 14.16
CA SER A 141 -7.90 2.47 13.56
C SER A 141 -6.72 3.35 13.90
N ILE A 142 -6.45 4.35 13.06
CA ILE A 142 -5.41 5.35 13.29
C ILE A 142 -6.10 6.70 13.55
N GLU A 143 -5.70 7.36 14.63
CA GLU A 143 -6.03 8.75 14.91
C GLU A 143 -4.89 9.62 14.37
N PHE A 144 -5.13 10.27 13.23
CA PHE A 144 -4.13 11.13 12.61
C PHE A 144 -4.02 12.46 13.34
N ARG A 145 -2.80 12.97 13.42
CA ARG A 145 -2.46 14.26 14.05
C ARG A 145 -2.86 15.43 13.17
N GLU A 146 -2.64 15.27 11.86
CA GLU A 146 -2.80 16.30 10.83
C GLU A 146 -3.22 15.68 9.49
N PRO A 147 -3.68 16.48 8.53
CA PRO A 147 -3.87 16.03 7.16
C PRO A 147 -2.56 15.58 6.51
N PHE A 148 -2.65 14.67 5.56
CA PHE A 148 -1.53 14.36 4.69
C PHE A 148 -1.22 15.52 3.75
N LEU A 149 0.06 15.80 3.56
CA LEU A 149 0.52 16.81 2.60
C LEU A 149 0.27 16.39 1.16
N PRO A 150 0.20 17.35 0.21
CA PRO A 150 0.02 17.07 -1.21
C PRO A 150 1.01 16.03 -1.74
N ARG A 151 0.50 15.25 -2.64
CA ARG A 151 0.90 14.07 -3.34
C ARG A 151 0.65 12.79 -2.56
N ARG A 152 1.22 12.53 -1.37
CA ARG A 152 1.15 11.18 -0.81
C ARG A 152 1.07 11.13 0.70
N GLY A 153 -0.02 10.57 1.19
CA GLY A 153 -0.13 10.03 2.53
C GLY A 153 0.26 8.54 2.54
N ARG A 154 1.08 8.11 3.49
CA ARG A 154 1.52 6.72 3.59
C ARG A 154 1.40 6.22 5.01
N ILE A 155 1.04 4.95 5.12
CA ILE A 155 0.96 4.20 6.37
C ILE A 155 1.72 2.90 6.16
N ASN A 156 2.56 2.56 7.13
CA ASN A 156 3.25 1.27 7.21
C ASN A 156 2.99 0.67 8.58
N CYS A 157 2.51 -0.58 8.60
CA CYS A 157 2.31 -1.33 9.83
C CYS A 157 3.15 -2.60 9.82
N SER A 158 3.77 -2.90 10.94
CA SER A 158 4.57 -4.10 11.12
C SER A 158 4.26 -4.77 12.46
N LEU A 159 4.40 -6.07 12.48
CA LEU A 159 4.18 -6.94 13.63
C LEU A 159 5.32 -7.94 13.72
N ASN A 160 5.94 -8.05 14.89
CA ASN A 160 6.83 -9.18 15.17
C ASN A 160 5.99 -10.30 15.78
N ASP A 161 5.88 -11.40 15.04
CA ASP A 161 5.13 -12.60 15.40
C ASP A 161 6.13 -13.74 15.65
N ASP A 162 6.57 -13.87 16.89
CA ASP A 162 7.56 -14.87 17.34
C ASP A 162 8.84 -14.92 16.48
N GLY A 163 9.43 -13.72 16.24
CA GLY A 163 10.63 -13.55 15.45
C GLY A 163 10.39 -13.43 13.96
N LYS A 164 9.17 -13.63 13.47
CA LYS A 164 8.77 -13.42 12.09
C LYS A 164 8.18 -12.03 11.93
N TRP A 165 8.81 -11.19 11.12
CA TRP A 165 8.28 -9.89 10.81
C TRP A 165 7.19 -9.96 9.75
N ARG A 166 6.02 -9.44 10.09
CA ARG A 166 4.89 -9.26 9.17
C ARG A 166 4.74 -7.79 8.82
N TRP A 167 4.33 -7.52 7.59
CA TRP A 167 4.24 -6.14 7.09
C TRP A 167 3.07 -5.94 6.14
N PHE A 168 2.38 -4.84 6.29
CA PHE A 168 1.59 -4.23 5.24
C PHE A 168 1.83 -2.72 5.17
N GLY A 169 1.57 -2.13 4.01
CA GLY A 169 1.53 -0.69 3.85
C GLY A 169 0.42 -0.28 2.92
N THR A 170 0.06 0.97 2.98
CA THR A 170 -0.89 1.59 2.07
C THR A 170 -0.49 3.02 1.76
N GLN A 171 -1.01 3.55 0.65
CA GLN A 171 -0.74 4.91 0.20
C GLN A 171 -2.04 5.58 -0.21
N PHE A 172 -2.18 6.85 0.16
CA PHE A 172 -3.23 7.74 -0.30
C PHE A 172 -2.64 8.80 -1.22
N ILE A 173 -3.44 9.23 -2.18
CA ILE A 173 -3.10 10.30 -3.11
C ILE A 173 -3.85 11.55 -2.67
N VAL A 174 -3.09 12.63 -2.43
CA VAL A 174 -3.63 13.94 -2.06
C VAL A 174 -3.38 14.91 -3.20
N ASN A 175 -4.44 15.45 -3.78
CA ASN A 175 -4.30 16.42 -4.86
C ASN A 175 -3.54 17.67 -4.39
N LYS A 176 -2.74 18.25 -5.27
CA LYS A 176 -2.31 19.64 -5.10
C LYS A 176 -3.55 20.53 -5.29
N ASN A 177 -3.79 21.42 -4.35
CA ASN A 177 -4.76 22.50 -4.52
C ASN A 177 -4.32 23.42 -5.66
#